data_af02bf37369f55d6f868c50098351f18
#
_entry.id   af02bf37369f55d6f868c50098351f18
#
_cell.length_a   1.000
_cell.length_b   1.000
_cell.length_c   1.000
_cell.angle_alpha   90.00
_cell.angle_beta   90.00
_cell.angle_gamma   90.00
#
_symmetry.space_group_name_H-M   'P 1'
#
loop_
_entity.id
_entity.type
_entity.pdbx_description
1 polymer ?
#
loop_
_entity_poly.entity_id
_entity_poly.type
_entity_poly.pdbx_seq_one_letter_code
_entity_poly.pdbx_strand_id
1 'polypeptide(L)'
;AMDDAETLEQEMVQKNLDYGRVLLSYEPPTDDGIYLVPYIIKGQDGPTLYVSVRHLGQTPQNFPGVDVMPDEDTTYHIRPEAQQVTVTEREGGGFTEQFDELVGGETLKALRMIGRTDGGGVKIIFPREGGSNDDRLLTAVECQQVDHMLKLYQYLQEKKQKGEWEAPAVDTATKEETGLPFEGEFTSL
;
A
#
# COMPACT_ATOMS: atom_id res chain seq x y z
N ALA A 1 23.43 0.29 5.32
CA ALA A 1 22.00 0.39 5.65
C ALA A 1 21.42 1.74 5.31
N MET A 2 22.11 2.86 5.62
CA MET A 2 21.62 4.22 5.29
C MET A 2 21.61 4.47 3.78
N ASP A 3 22.70 4.10 3.11
CA ASP A 3 22.82 4.27 1.66
C ASP A 3 21.78 3.45 0.88
N ASP A 4 21.42 2.29 1.39
CA ASP A 4 20.42 1.43 0.77
C ASP A 4 19.02 2.05 0.84
N ALA A 5 18.67 2.69 1.96
CA ALA A 5 17.34 3.31 2.12
C ALA A 5 17.17 4.53 1.21
N GLU A 6 18.18 5.35 1.07
CA GLU A 6 18.17 6.49 0.13
C GLU A 6 18.01 6.00 -1.32
N THR A 7 18.71 4.92 -1.67
CA THR A 7 18.58 4.28 -2.98
C THR A 7 17.18 3.76 -3.21
N LEU A 8 16.56 3.13 -2.19
CA LEU A 8 15.18 2.64 -2.28
C LEU A 8 14.18 3.78 -2.54
N GLU A 9 14.35 4.92 -1.86
CA GLU A 9 13.49 6.07 -2.09
C GLU A 9 13.55 6.56 -3.54
N GLN A 10 14.73 6.53 -4.15
CA GLN A 10 14.93 6.94 -5.54
C GLN A 10 14.27 6.01 -6.55
N GLU A 11 14.07 4.75 -6.20
CA GLU A 11 13.40 3.75 -7.06
C GLU A 11 11.88 3.89 -7.05
N MET A 12 11.33 4.66 -6.14
CA MET A 12 9.88 4.78 -5.95
C MET A 12 9.32 5.97 -6.74
N VAL A 13 8.04 5.85 -7.07
CA VAL A 13 7.25 6.97 -7.57
C VAL A 13 7.08 7.97 -6.43
N GLN A 14 7.38 9.22 -6.70
CA GLN A 14 7.16 10.31 -5.76
C GLN A 14 6.08 11.23 -6.30
N LYS A 15 5.14 11.58 -5.44
CA LYS A 15 4.10 12.51 -5.82
C LYS A 15 3.87 13.56 -4.73
N ASN A 16 3.89 14.82 -5.14
CA ASN A 16 3.64 15.94 -4.24
C ASN A 16 2.15 16.03 -3.95
N LEU A 17 1.82 16.17 -2.68
CA LEU A 17 0.47 16.38 -2.19
C LEU A 17 0.35 17.77 -1.57
N ASP A 18 -0.88 18.13 -1.20
CA ASP A 18 -1.14 19.38 -0.48
C ASP A 18 -0.41 19.43 0.87
N TYR A 19 -0.18 20.61 1.34
CA TYR A 19 0.39 20.89 2.67
C TYR A 19 1.80 20.32 2.88
N GLY A 20 2.60 20.30 1.83
CA GLY A 20 3.98 19.82 1.92
C GLY A 20 4.07 18.35 2.29
N ARG A 21 3.16 17.53 1.77
CA ARG A 21 3.22 16.08 1.90
C ARG A 21 3.74 15.46 0.60
N VAL A 22 4.45 14.37 0.71
CA VAL A 22 4.95 13.60 -0.44
C VAL A 22 4.56 12.14 -0.25
N LEU A 23 3.98 11.56 -1.28
CA LEU A 23 3.70 10.12 -1.31
C LEU A 23 4.84 9.38 -2.00
N LEU A 24 5.28 8.28 -1.40
CA LEU A 24 6.25 7.35 -1.94
C LEU A 24 5.61 5.98 -2.10
N SER A 25 5.65 5.43 -3.31
CA SER A 25 5.19 4.07 -3.57
C SER A 25 5.89 3.46 -4.78
N TYR A 26 5.81 2.14 -4.91
CA TYR A 26 6.06 1.52 -6.20
C TYR A 26 4.85 1.74 -7.12
N GLU A 27 5.04 1.57 -8.44
CA GLU A 27 3.94 1.66 -9.38
C GLU A 27 2.83 0.67 -9.01
N PRO A 28 1.58 1.14 -8.88
CA PRO A 28 0.48 0.23 -8.61
C PRO A 28 0.24 -0.75 -9.76
N PRO A 29 -0.14 -1.99 -9.46
CA PRO A 29 -0.47 -2.96 -10.50
C PRO A 29 -1.71 -2.52 -11.31
N THR A 30 -1.75 -2.92 -12.57
CA THR A 30 -2.82 -2.56 -13.51
C THR A 30 -3.59 -3.77 -14.03
N ASP A 31 -3.10 -4.99 -13.83
CA ASP A 31 -3.79 -6.21 -14.23
C ASP A 31 -4.89 -6.59 -13.23
N ASP A 32 -5.89 -7.32 -13.70
CA ASP A 32 -6.93 -7.85 -12.83
C ASP A 32 -6.35 -8.75 -11.74
N GLY A 33 -6.87 -8.62 -10.52
CA GLY A 33 -6.41 -9.39 -9.36
C GLY A 33 -6.62 -8.65 -8.06
N ILE A 34 -6.11 -9.24 -6.99
CA ILE A 34 -6.12 -8.64 -5.65
C ILE A 34 -4.70 -8.25 -5.24
N TYR A 35 -4.57 -7.11 -4.58
CA TYR A 35 -3.26 -6.51 -4.31
C TYR A 35 -3.21 -5.83 -2.96
N LEU A 36 -2.01 -5.87 -2.37
CA LEU A 36 -1.61 -5.03 -1.25
C LEU A 36 -0.55 -4.06 -1.77
N VAL A 37 -0.84 -2.77 -1.73
CA VAL A 37 0.07 -1.73 -2.21
C VAL A 37 0.45 -0.82 -1.03
N PRO A 38 1.56 -1.11 -0.33
CA PRO A 38 2.00 -0.23 0.75
C PRO A 38 2.58 1.05 0.18
N TYR A 39 2.38 2.14 0.91
CA TYR A 39 2.94 3.45 0.55
C TYR A 39 3.24 4.28 1.80
N ILE A 40 4.15 5.23 1.65
CA ILE A 40 4.53 6.15 2.71
C ILE A 40 4.07 7.56 2.36
N ILE A 41 3.48 8.26 3.31
CA ILE A 41 3.29 9.70 3.23
C ILE A 41 4.37 10.36 4.08
N LYS A 42 5.21 11.17 3.46
CA LYS A 42 6.16 12.05 4.14
C LYS A 42 5.42 13.35 4.45
N GLY A 43 5.08 13.56 5.71
CA GLY A 43 4.40 14.77 6.17
C GLY A 43 5.38 15.76 6.81
N GLN A 44 4.84 16.89 7.28
CA GLN A 44 5.64 17.91 7.94
C GLN A 44 6.25 17.41 9.25
N ASP A 45 5.57 16.52 9.94
CA ASP A 45 5.97 16.00 11.26
C ASP A 45 6.62 14.62 11.22
N GLY A 46 6.65 13.97 10.09
CA GLY A 46 7.26 12.65 9.96
C GLY A 46 6.59 11.75 8.92
N PRO A 47 7.05 10.50 8.81
CA PRO A 47 6.49 9.54 7.86
C PRO A 47 5.29 8.82 8.47
N THR A 48 4.37 8.41 7.60
CA THR A 48 3.24 7.54 7.95
C THR A 48 3.15 6.43 6.93
N LEU A 49 2.95 5.20 7.38
CA LEU A 49 2.84 4.03 6.52
C LEU A 49 1.38 3.63 6.36
N TYR A 50 0.94 3.54 5.11
CA TYR A 50 -0.39 3.09 4.71
C TYR A 50 -0.30 1.88 3.81
N VAL A 51 -1.40 1.20 3.64
CA VAL A 51 -1.58 0.19 2.61
C VAL A 51 -2.88 0.41 1.88
N SER A 52 -2.84 0.35 0.56
CA SER A 52 -4.01 0.30 -0.30
C SER A 52 -4.31 -1.17 -0.60
N VAL A 53 -5.50 -1.61 -0.21
CA VAL A 53 -5.97 -2.98 -0.43
C VAL A 53 -6.94 -2.94 -1.60
N ARG A 54 -6.63 -3.66 -2.68
CA ARG A 54 -7.29 -3.48 -3.97
C ARG A 54 -7.79 -4.77 -4.59
N HIS A 55 -8.93 -4.66 -5.22
CA HIS A 55 -9.41 -5.63 -6.19
C HIS A 55 -9.60 -4.92 -7.53
N LEU A 56 -8.91 -5.39 -8.55
CA LEU A 56 -9.07 -4.96 -9.94
C LEU A 56 -9.80 -6.06 -10.69
N GLY A 57 -10.91 -5.73 -11.33
CA GLY A 57 -11.71 -6.70 -12.05
C GLY A 57 -12.60 -6.07 -13.09
N GLN A 58 -13.33 -6.89 -13.83
CA GLN A 58 -14.21 -6.42 -14.91
C GLN A 58 -15.53 -5.86 -14.36
N THR A 59 -15.96 -6.36 -13.21
CA THR A 59 -17.18 -5.91 -12.51
C THR A 59 -16.91 -5.79 -11.02
N PRO A 60 -17.60 -4.88 -10.31
CA PRO A 60 -17.52 -4.83 -8.86
C PRO A 60 -18.02 -6.12 -8.21
N GLN A 61 -17.32 -6.57 -7.17
CA GLN A 61 -17.58 -7.84 -6.49
C GLN A 61 -17.92 -7.66 -5.01
N ASN A 62 -18.25 -6.45 -4.56
CA ASN A 62 -18.42 -6.13 -3.14
C ASN A 62 -17.17 -6.54 -2.34
N PHE A 63 -16.04 -6.04 -2.75
CA PHE A 63 -14.73 -6.42 -2.23
C PHE A 63 -14.69 -6.39 -0.70
N PRO A 64 -14.49 -7.53 -0.02
CA PRO A 64 -14.52 -7.61 1.44
C PRO A 64 -13.13 -7.45 2.09
N GLY A 65 -12.11 -7.12 1.33
CA GLY A 65 -10.74 -7.17 1.78
C GLY A 65 -10.03 -8.44 1.34
N VAL A 66 -8.97 -8.80 2.03
CA VAL A 66 -8.16 -9.97 1.69
C VAL A 66 -7.75 -10.75 2.93
N ASP A 67 -7.46 -12.02 2.74
CA ASP A 67 -6.72 -12.83 3.70
C ASP A 67 -5.30 -13.03 3.17
N VAL A 68 -4.35 -13.02 4.08
CA VAL A 68 -2.94 -13.28 3.78
C VAL A 68 -2.50 -14.52 4.55
N MET A 69 -2.05 -15.54 3.82
CA MET A 69 -1.57 -16.80 4.38
C MET A 69 -0.10 -16.98 4.04
N PRO A 70 0.82 -16.61 4.94
CA PRO A 70 2.25 -16.84 4.72
C PRO A 70 2.64 -18.32 4.82
N ASP A 71 1.85 -19.10 5.54
CA ASP A 71 1.97 -20.55 5.67
C ASP A 71 0.61 -21.18 5.94
N GLU A 72 0.53 -22.50 6.06
CA GLU A 72 -0.72 -23.24 6.25
C GLU A 72 -1.40 -22.97 7.62
N ASP A 73 -0.63 -22.54 8.59
CA ASP A 73 -1.09 -22.40 9.98
C ASP A 73 -1.47 -20.95 10.35
N THR A 74 -1.12 -20.00 9.51
CA THR A 74 -1.28 -18.58 9.82
C THR A 74 -2.12 -17.87 8.77
N THR A 75 -3.17 -17.17 9.21
CA THR A 75 -3.99 -16.33 8.33
C THR A 75 -4.18 -14.97 8.99
N TYR A 76 -3.90 -13.93 8.23
CA TYR A 76 -4.18 -12.55 8.62
C TYR A 76 -5.37 -12.04 7.83
N HIS A 77 -6.29 -11.38 8.52
CA HIS A 77 -7.49 -10.82 7.92
C HIS A 77 -7.35 -9.32 7.80
N ILE A 78 -7.48 -8.79 6.58
CA ILE A 78 -7.44 -7.36 6.31
C ILE A 78 -8.81 -6.98 5.76
N ARG A 79 -9.60 -6.27 6.57
CA ARG A 79 -10.99 -5.96 6.29
C ARG A 79 -11.23 -4.46 6.31
N PRO A 80 -12.05 -3.94 5.39
CA PRO A 80 -12.45 -2.54 5.42
C PRO A 80 -13.43 -2.29 6.56
N GLU A 81 -13.46 -1.05 7.03
CA GLU A 81 -14.57 -0.57 7.84
C GLU A 81 -15.81 -0.37 6.97
N ALA A 82 -16.96 -0.21 7.62
CA ALA A 82 -18.21 0.01 6.90
C ALA A 82 -18.09 1.26 5.99
N GLN A 83 -18.49 1.13 4.74
CA GLN A 83 -18.48 2.21 3.74
C GLN A 83 -17.07 2.74 3.36
N GLN A 84 -16.02 2.05 3.74
CA GLN A 84 -14.66 2.45 3.41
C GLN A 84 -14.27 2.12 1.97
N VAL A 85 -14.85 1.07 1.38
CA VAL A 85 -14.49 0.64 0.03
C VAL A 85 -15.01 1.63 -1.01
N THR A 86 -14.10 2.11 -1.84
CA THR A 86 -14.42 2.96 -2.98
C THR A 86 -14.36 2.13 -4.26
N VAL A 87 -15.34 2.35 -5.13
CA VAL A 87 -15.41 1.70 -6.44
C VAL A 87 -15.19 2.76 -7.51
N THR A 88 -14.19 2.55 -8.36
CA THR A 88 -13.82 3.48 -9.41
C THR A 88 -13.74 2.74 -10.74
N GLU A 89 -14.32 3.34 -11.79
CA GLU A 89 -14.17 2.82 -13.13
C GLU A 89 -12.76 3.09 -13.65
N ARG A 90 -12.13 2.07 -14.25
CA ARG A 90 -10.79 2.20 -14.81
C ARG A 90 -10.80 2.70 -16.23
N GLU A 91 -9.85 3.54 -16.56
CA GLU A 91 -9.57 3.89 -17.95
C GLU A 91 -9.20 2.63 -18.73
N GLY A 92 -9.85 2.41 -19.86
CA GLY A 92 -9.65 1.19 -20.65
C GLY A 92 -10.56 0.02 -20.29
N GLY A 93 -11.42 0.17 -19.27
CA GLY A 93 -12.42 -0.82 -18.87
C GLY A 93 -12.13 -1.50 -17.53
N GLY A 94 -13.17 -1.99 -16.91
CA GLY A 94 -13.11 -2.62 -15.60
C GLY A 94 -13.21 -1.65 -14.44
N PHE A 95 -13.05 -2.16 -13.22
CA PHE A 95 -13.23 -1.41 -12.00
C PHE A 95 -12.09 -1.68 -11.02
N THR A 96 -11.83 -0.68 -10.18
CA THR A 96 -11.00 -0.82 -8.98
C THR A 96 -11.90 -0.68 -7.77
N GLU A 97 -11.87 -1.67 -6.89
CA GLU A 97 -12.47 -1.60 -5.56
C GLU A 97 -11.33 -1.52 -4.56
N GLN A 98 -11.34 -0.53 -3.68
CA GLN A 98 -10.21 -0.37 -2.77
C GLN A 98 -10.58 0.31 -1.47
N PHE A 99 -9.76 0.07 -0.48
CA PHE A 99 -9.71 0.85 0.74
C PHE A 99 -8.27 1.02 1.18
N ASP A 100 -8.04 2.11 1.88
CA ASP A 100 -6.72 2.44 2.41
C ASP A 100 -6.77 2.39 3.92
N GLU A 101 -5.73 1.86 4.54
CA GLU A 101 -5.65 1.87 6.00
C GLU A 101 -4.27 2.23 6.50
N LEU A 102 -4.23 2.86 7.65
CA LEU A 102 -3.01 3.09 8.40
C LEU A 102 -2.47 1.73 8.86
N VAL A 103 -1.22 1.44 8.54
CA VAL A 103 -0.62 0.14 8.86
C VAL A 103 -0.36 0.04 10.36
N GLY A 104 -0.92 -1.00 10.96
CA GLY A 104 -0.75 -1.33 12.38
C GLY A 104 -1.38 -2.68 12.67
N GLY A 105 -1.24 -3.16 13.91
CA GLY A 105 -1.86 -4.40 14.35
C GLY A 105 -1.60 -5.60 13.44
N GLU A 106 -2.65 -6.27 13.03
CA GLU A 106 -2.60 -7.47 12.21
C GLU A 106 -2.05 -7.21 10.81
N THR A 107 -2.38 -6.07 10.23
CA THR A 107 -1.88 -5.69 8.90
C THR A 107 -0.36 -5.51 8.92
N LEU A 108 0.20 -4.89 9.95
CA LEU A 108 1.66 -4.77 10.07
C LEU A 108 2.33 -6.13 10.19
N LYS A 109 1.74 -7.04 10.96
CA LYS A 109 2.24 -8.42 11.07
C LYS A 109 2.23 -9.13 9.72
N ALA A 110 1.15 -8.98 8.97
CA ALA A 110 1.03 -9.55 7.63
C ALA A 110 2.11 -9.01 6.69
N LEU A 111 2.30 -7.70 6.64
CA LEU A 111 3.32 -7.08 5.80
C LEU A 111 4.73 -7.53 6.18
N ARG A 112 5.03 -7.65 7.48
CA ARG A 112 6.33 -8.15 7.94
C ARG A 112 6.58 -9.58 7.51
N MET A 113 5.58 -10.44 7.57
CA MET A 113 5.70 -11.82 7.12
C MET A 113 5.92 -11.90 5.61
N ILE A 114 5.21 -11.09 4.83
CA ILE A 114 5.42 -10.99 3.38
C ILE A 114 6.86 -10.57 3.08
N GLY A 115 7.34 -9.53 3.74
CA GLY A 115 8.69 -9.00 3.51
C GLY A 115 9.83 -9.95 3.89
N ARG A 116 9.58 -10.92 4.78
CA ARG A 116 10.58 -11.91 5.21
C ARG A 116 10.68 -13.12 4.30
N THR A 117 9.74 -13.30 3.39
CA THR A 117 9.77 -14.44 2.48
C THR A 117 10.64 -14.11 1.27
N ASP A 118 11.36 -15.09 0.78
CA ASP A 118 12.16 -14.97 -0.44
C ASP A 118 11.29 -15.11 -1.71
N GLY A 119 10.04 -14.67 -1.63
CA GLY A 119 9.14 -14.62 -2.77
C GLY A 119 8.42 -15.92 -3.08
N GLY A 120 8.29 -16.81 -2.13
CA GLY A 120 7.57 -18.04 -2.34
C GLY A 120 6.56 -18.35 -1.23
N GLY A 121 5.39 -18.83 -1.61
CA GLY A 121 4.45 -19.46 -0.69
C GLY A 121 3.48 -18.55 0.06
N VAL A 122 3.59 -17.23 -0.04
CA VAL A 122 2.59 -16.35 0.56
C VAL A 122 1.36 -16.28 -0.34
N LYS A 123 0.24 -16.74 0.19
CA LYS A 123 -1.02 -16.73 -0.53
C LYS A 123 -1.86 -15.52 -0.14
N ILE A 124 -2.41 -14.83 -1.13
CA ILE A 124 -3.42 -13.80 -0.95
C ILE A 124 -4.77 -14.32 -1.44
N ILE A 125 -5.80 -14.13 -0.64
CA ILE A 125 -7.11 -14.73 -0.84
C ILE A 125 -8.17 -13.65 -0.88
N PHE A 126 -9.08 -13.76 -1.86
CA PHE A 126 -10.32 -13.01 -1.88
C PHE A 126 -11.35 -13.79 -1.04
N PRO A 127 -11.67 -13.33 0.19
CA PRO A 127 -12.50 -14.11 1.07
C PRO A 127 -13.97 -14.10 0.59
N ARG A 128 -14.40 -15.23 0.10
CA ARG A 128 -15.81 -15.45 -0.23
C ARG A 128 -16.15 -16.91 -0.07
N GLU A 129 -17.43 -17.16 0.17
CA GLU A 129 -17.96 -18.50 0.24
C GLU A 129 -17.81 -19.20 -1.12
N GLY A 130 -17.24 -20.41 -1.11
CA GLY A 130 -16.99 -21.15 -2.33
C GLY A 130 -15.69 -20.84 -3.05
N GLY A 131 -14.85 -19.96 -2.47
CA GLY A 131 -13.56 -19.56 -3.06
C GLY A 131 -13.68 -18.49 -4.12
N SER A 132 -12.54 -18.07 -4.65
CA SER A 132 -12.44 -17.03 -5.67
C SER A 132 -11.34 -17.38 -6.66
N ASN A 133 -11.54 -17.03 -7.93
CA ASN A 133 -10.51 -17.15 -8.96
C ASN A 133 -9.40 -16.10 -8.82
N ASP A 134 -9.60 -15.11 -7.95
CA ASP A 134 -8.61 -14.07 -7.67
C ASP A 134 -7.56 -14.50 -6.66
N ASP A 135 -7.76 -15.63 -5.98
CA ASP A 135 -6.75 -16.17 -5.04
C ASP A 135 -5.47 -16.48 -5.78
N ARG A 136 -4.35 -16.06 -5.22
CA ARG A 136 -3.05 -16.26 -5.87
C ARG A 136 -1.89 -16.27 -4.89
N LEU A 137 -0.72 -16.68 -5.37
CA LEU A 137 0.53 -16.50 -4.65
C LEU A 137 1.11 -15.11 -4.98
N LEU A 138 1.65 -14.45 -3.97
CA LEU A 138 2.42 -13.23 -4.19
C LEU A 138 3.69 -13.55 -4.96
N THR A 139 4.05 -12.66 -5.88
CA THR A 139 5.30 -12.80 -6.63
C THR A 139 6.50 -12.40 -5.76
N ALA A 140 7.69 -12.85 -6.18
CA ALA A 140 8.94 -12.44 -5.53
C ALA A 140 9.10 -10.92 -5.51
N VAL A 141 8.73 -10.26 -6.60
CA VAL A 141 8.80 -8.80 -6.71
C VAL A 141 7.87 -8.13 -5.72
N GLU A 142 6.63 -8.61 -5.57
CA GLU A 142 5.69 -8.07 -4.60
C GLU A 142 6.22 -8.19 -3.17
N CYS A 143 6.75 -9.36 -2.81
CA CYS A 143 7.33 -9.56 -1.47
C CYS A 143 8.53 -8.66 -1.23
N GLN A 144 9.39 -8.49 -2.22
CA GLN A 144 10.54 -7.61 -2.13
C GLN A 144 10.13 -6.14 -2.00
N GLN A 145 9.12 -5.70 -2.74
CA GLN A 145 8.62 -4.33 -2.64
C GLN A 145 8.04 -4.04 -1.25
N VAL A 146 7.35 -5.00 -0.65
CA VAL A 146 6.88 -4.87 0.73
C VAL A 146 8.07 -4.73 1.70
N ASP A 147 9.08 -5.58 1.57
CA ASP A 147 10.28 -5.51 2.40
C ASP A 147 10.99 -4.15 2.28
N HIS A 148 11.17 -3.67 1.07
CA HIS A 148 11.79 -2.37 0.80
C HIS A 148 10.99 -1.22 1.40
N MET A 149 9.67 -1.27 1.30
CA MET A 149 8.79 -0.24 1.86
C MET A 149 8.90 -0.20 3.39
N LEU A 150 8.91 -1.37 4.05
CA LEU A 150 9.07 -1.45 5.50
C LEU A 150 10.44 -0.94 5.96
N LYS A 151 11.50 -1.28 5.23
CA LYS A 151 12.87 -0.79 5.52
C LYS A 151 12.98 0.72 5.36
N LEU A 152 12.41 1.27 4.30
CA LEU A 152 12.40 2.71 4.08
C LEU A 152 11.62 3.42 5.19
N TYR A 153 10.44 2.91 5.55
CA TYR A 153 9.65 3.48 6.62
C TYR A 153 10.42 3.50 7.95
N GLN A 154 11.06 2.40 8.30
CA GLN A 154 11.87 2.31 9.51
C GLN A 154 13.01 3.33 9.50
N TYR A 155 13.71 3.47 8.38
CA TYR A 155 14.77 4.46 8.23
C TYR A 155 14.27 5.88 8.42
N LEU A 156 13.14 6.22 7.81
CA LEU A 156 12.54 7.55 7.93
C LEU A 156 12.05 7.83 9.35
N GLN A 157 11.49 6.83 10.03
CA GLN A 157 11.11 6.95 11.45
C GLN A 157 12.31 7.20 12.35
N GLU A 158 13.41 6.51 12.12
CA GLU A 158 14.64 6.71 12.87
C GLU A 158 15.18 8.13 12.71
N LYS A 159 15.10 8.69 11.51
CA LYS A 159 15.46 10.09 11.25
C LYS A 159 14.61 11.04 12.11
N LYS A 160 13.31 10.80 12.15
CA LYS A 160 12.40 11.60 12.98
C LYS A 160 12.77 11.51 14.46
N GLN A 161 13.02 10.30 14.97
CA GLN A 161 13.36 10.06 16.38
C GLN A 161 14.66 10.73 16.79
N LYS A 162 15.62 10.86 15.84
CA LYS A 162 16.89 11.52 16.08
C LYS A 162 16.84 13.05 15.93
N GLY A 163 15.68 13.60 15.60
CA GLY A 163 15.54 15.03 15.31
C GLY A 163 16.13 15.46 13.97
N GLU A 164 16.32 14.53 13.06
CA GLU A 164 16.91 14.74 11.71
C GLU A 164 15.83 14.76 10.61
N TRP A 165 14.56 14.84 10.98
CA TRP A 165 13.48 14.85 10.00
C TRP A 165 13.54 16.11 9.14
N GLU A 166 13.62 15.90 7.84
CA GLU A 166 13.54 16.97 6.84
C GLU A 166 12.13 16.96 6.24
N ALA A 167 11.31 17.93 6.65
CA ALA A 167 9.95 18.06 6.11
C ALA A 167 10.01 18.42 4.62
N PRO A 168 9.12 17.83 3.80
CA PRO A 168 9.02 18.26 2.41
C PRO A 168 8.70 19.74 2.31
N ALA A 169 9.22 20.39 1.26
CA ALA A 169 8.94 21.80 1.01
C ALA A 169 7.43 22.01 0.77
N VAL A 170 6.88 23.04 1.41
CA VAL A 170 5.49 23.44 1.14
C VAL A 170 5.48 24.31 -0.12
N ASP A 171 4.90 23.77 -1.19
CA ASP A 171 4.69 24.49 -2.43
C ASP A 171 3.32 25.15 -2.40
N THR A 172 3.30 26.48 -2.24
CA THR A 172 2.08 27.26 -2.20
C THR A 172 1.43 27.44 -3.58
N ALA A 173 2.11 27.03 -4.65
CA ALA A 173 1.56 27.09 -6.00
C ALA A 173 0.70 25.88 -6.37
N THR A 174 0.84 24.77 -5.63
CA THR A 174 0.05 23.55 -5.85
C THR A 174 -1.17 23.50 -4.95
N LYS A 175 -2.06 24.45 -5.07
CA LYS A 175 -3.26 24.56 -4.20
C LYS A 175 -4.40 23.63 -4.56
N GLU A 176 -4.27 22.79 -5.54
CA GLU A 176 -5.42 22.11 -6.14
C GLU A 176 -5.46 20.61 -5.92
N GLU A 177 -4.40 20.00 -5.42
CA GLU A 177 -4.42 18.58 -5.09
C GLU A 177 -4.97 18.36 -3.67
N THR A 178 -6.28 18.28 -3.58
CA THR A 178 -6.96 17.88 -2.35
C THR A 178 -7.16 16.38 -2.35
N GLY A 179 -6.22 15.61 -1.90
CA GLY A 179 -6.38 14.18 -1.86
C GLY A 179 -5.08 13.45 -2.15
N LEU A 180 -5.19 12.14 -2.26
CA LEU A 180 -4.07 11.30 -2.56
C LEU A 180 -3.83 11.24 -4.07
N PRO A 181 -2.57 11.09 -4.49
CA PRO A 181 -2.15 11.27 -5.89
C PRO A 181 -2.60 10.20 -6.87
N PHE A 182 -3.11 9.10 -6.41
CA PHE A 182 -3.78 8.15 -7.28
C PHE A 182 -5.27 8.45 -7.21
N GLU A 183 -5.67 9.55 -7.84
CA GLU A 183 -7.02 10.05 -7.81
C GLU A 183 -8.01 8.97 -8.24
N GLY A 184 -9.04 8.72 -7.42
CA GLY A 184 -9.94 7.59 -7.61
C GLY A 184 -9.36 6.24 -7.20
N GLU A 185 -8.08 6.17 -6.83
CA GLU A 185 -7.41 4.94 -6.38
C GLU A 185 -7.09 4.94 -4.90
N PHE A 186 -6.86 6.12 -4.29
CA PHE A 186 -6.68 6.29 -2.85
C PHE A 186 -7.69 7.31 -2.36
N THR A 187 -8.56 6.93 -1.46
CA THR A 187 -9.73 7.74 -1.15
C THR A 187 -9.85 8.20 0.28
N SER A 188 -9.03 7.73 1.14
CA SER A 188 -9.18 8.13 2.54
C SER A 188 -7.85 8.27 3.25
N LEU A 189 -7.66 9.41 3.72
CA LEU A 189 -6.73 9.67 4.80
C LEU A 189 -7.38 10.55 5.82
#